data_5a4a5d4460e9932715e52be741e523b5
#
_entry.id   5a4a5d4460e9932715e52be741e523b5
#
_cell.length_a   1.000
_cell.length_b   1.000
_cell.length_c   1.000
_cell.angle_alpha   90.00
_cell.angle_beta   90.00
_cell.angle_gamma   90.00
#
_symmetry.space_group_name_H-M   'P 1'
#
loop_
_entity.id
_entity.type
_entity.pdbx_description
1 polymer ?
#
loop_
_entity_poly.entity_id
_entity_poly.type
_entity_poly.pdbx_seq_one_letter_code
_entity_poly.pdbx_strand_id
1 'polypeptide(L)'
;PNPSILDGKKVAYPHEKTMKVVLKKEIVNMGKAGEVKNVSDGYAMNFLFPRKLAEPATEAVLVRLAADASKRAAAKAATEAEAKAAAKGLAGARIVMKVKARDRKLFGSIDAGDIAAAIVKKGIPGVVERNISLPRPIKETGEFPVEADFGTAKAKFLVAIEAEG
;
A
#
# COMPACT_ATOMS: atom_id res chain seq x y z
N PRO A 1 24.56 -1.32 -40.69
CA PRO A 1 23.13 -1.62 -40.80
C PRO A 1 22.76 -2.74 -39.88
N ASN A 2 21.69 -2.56 -39.15
CA ASN A 2 21.17 -3.59 -38.26
C ASN A 2 20.43 -4.65 -39.09
N PRO A 3 20.96 -5.86 -39.23
CA PRO A 3 20.35 -6.89 -40.07
C PRO A 3 19.06 -7.47 -39.50
N SER A 4 18.62 -6.99 -38.35
CA SER A 4 17.39 -7.48 -37.69
C SER A 4 16.09 -6.93 -38.29
N ILE A 5 16.16 -6.04 -39.28
CA ILE A 5 14.99 -5.48 -39.96
C ILE A 5 15.22 -5.55 -41.47
N LEU A 6 14.46 -6.38 -42.14
CA LEU A 6 14.33 -6.45 -43.60
C LEU A 6 12.89 -6.09 -43.96
N ASP A 7 12.71 -5.12 -44.88
CA ASP A 7 11.40 -4.69 -45.42
C ASP A 7 10.39 -4.31 -44.33
N GLY A 8 10.85 -3.67 -43.21
CA GLY A 8 10.01 -3.24 -42.14
C GLY A 8 9.47 -4.36 -41.24
N LYS A 9 9.87 -5.61 -41.47
CA LYS A 9 9.50 -6.76 -40.65
C LYS A 9 10.68 -7.19 -39.79
N LYS A 10 10.43 -7.47 -38.55
CA LYS A 10 11.40 -8.04 -37.61
C LYS A 10 11.75 -9.46 -38.09
N VAL A 11 12.99 -9.68 -38.44
CA VAL A 11 13.48 -11.00 -38.81
C VAL A 11 13.91 -11.77 -37.58
N ALA A 12 13.24 -12.85 -37.27
CA ALA A 12 13.69 -13.77 -36.22
C ALA A 12 14.85 -14.60 -36.74
N TYR A 13 16.01 -14.51 -36.11
CA TYR A 13 17.15 -15.38 -36.44
C TYR A 13 16.94 -16.76 -35.81
N PRO A 14 16.95 -17.85 -36.61
CA PRO A 14 16.68 -19.19 -36.09
C PRO A 14 17.76 -19.74 -35.13
N HIS A 15 18.83 -19.00 -34.92
CA HIS A 15 19.95 -19.39 -34.06
C HIS A 15 20.13 -18.54 -32.80
N GLU A 16 19.28 -17.55 -32.58
CA GLU A 16 19.32 -16.82 -31.33
C GLU A 16 18.72 -17.68 -30.22
N LYS A 17 19.59 -18.16 -29.36
CA LYS A 17 19.15 -18.77 -28.11
C LYS A 17 18.53 -17.69 -27.24
N THR A 18 17.33 -17.90 -26.83
CA THR A 18 16.62 -17.06 -25.91
C THR A 18 16.48 -17.77 -24.58
N MET A 19 16.60 -17.00 -23.50
CA MET A 19 16.41 -17.53 -22.17
C MET A 19 15.35 -16.73 -21.42
N LYS A 20 14.67 -17.37 -20.52
CA LYS A 20 13.74 -16.69 -19.62
C LYS A 20 14.52 -16.09 -18.45
N VAL A 21 14.29 -14.84 -18.18
CA VAL A 21 14.87 -14.11 -17.05
C VAL A 21 13.78 -13.46 -16.22
N VAL A 22 14.05 -13.30 -14.95
CA VAL A 22 13.21 -12.58 -14.03
C VAL A 22 13.82 -11.21 -13.76
N LEU A 23 13.08 -10.16 -13.98
CA LEU A 23 13.53 -8.81 -13.72
C LEU A 23 13.60 -8.56 -12.22
N LYS A 24 14.73 -8.07 -11.74
CA LYS A 24 14.94 -7.68 -10.34
C LYS A 24 14.60 -6.21 -10.09
N LYS A 25 14.64 -5.42 -11.15
CA LYS A 25 14.32 -3.99 -11.14
C LYS A 25 13.41 -3.65 -12.31
N GLU A 26 12.68 -2.59 -12.18
CA GLU A 26 11.91 -2.04 -13.29
C GLU A 26 12.87 -1.53 -14.38
N ILE A 27 12.65 -1.99 -15.59
CA ILE A 27 13.41 -1.60 -16.78
C ILE A 27 12.45 -0.96 -17.76
N VAL A 28 12.74 0.26 -18.14
CA VAL A 28 11.95 1.01 -19.14
C VAL A 28 11.87 0.21 -20.44
N ASN A 29 10.68 0.08 -21.00
CA ASN A 29 10.35 -0.68 -22.20
C ASN A 29 10.52 -2.20 -22.10
N MET A 30 10.80 -2.75 -20.92
CA MET A 30 10.93 -4.19 -20.74
C MET A 30 9.92 -4.77 -19.74
N GLY A 31 9.76 -4.17 -18.58
CA GLY A 31 8.81 -4.60 -17.58
C GLY A 31 9.17 -4.22 -16.16
N LYS A 32 8.35 -4.65 -15.23
CA LYS A 32 8.49 -4.37 -13.80
C LYS A 32 9.31 -5.45 -13.09
N ALA A 33 9.79 -5.11 -11.90
CA ALA A 33 10.46 -6.07 -11.03
C ALA A 33 9.54 -7.27 -10.72
N GLY A 34 10.08 -8.47 -10.86
CA GLY A 34 9.35 -9.73 -10.65
C GLY A 34 8.69 -10.30 -11.92
N GLU A 35 8.72 -9.59 -13.04
CA GLU A 35 8.21 -10.13 -14.31
C GLU A 35 9.20 -11.08 -14.98
N VAL A 36 8.68 -12.14 -15.57
CA VAL A 36 9.44 -13.09 -16.40
C VAL A 36 9.40 -12.62 -17.85
N LYS A 37 10.57 -12.41 -18.43
CA LYS A 37 10.71 -12.00 -19.84
C LYS A 37 11.63 -12.95 -20.58
N ASN A 38 11.38 -13.08 -21.87
CA ASN A 38 12.20 -13.85 -22.77
C ASN A 38 13.16 -12.92 -23.51
N VAL A 39 14.45 -13.10 -23.33
CA VAL A 39 15.50 -12.24 -23.89
C VAL A 39 16.57 -13.11 -24.56
N SER A 40 17.36 -12.52 -25.45
CA SER A 40 18.49 -13.24 -26.03
C SER A 40 19.55 -13.53 -24.97
N ASP A 41 20.20 -14.68 -25.07
CA ASP A 41 21.25 -15.10 -24.13
C ASP A 41 22.36 -14.06 -24.02
N GLY A 42 22.80 -13.51 -25.16
CA GLY A 42 23.82 -12.46 -25.20
C GLY A 42 23.42 -11.19 -24.42
N TYR A 43 22.20 -10.75 -24.58
CA TYR A 43 21.70 -9.60 -23.87
C TYR A 43 21.60 -9.87 -22.35
N ALA A 44 21.10 -11.02 -21.98
CA ALA A 44 21.02 -11.42 -20.58
C ALA A 44 22.40 -11.48 -19.92
N MET A 45 23.35 -12.18 -20.56
CA MET A 45 24.70 -12.40 -20.02
C MET A 45 25.57 -11.14 -20.00
N ASN A 46 25.48 -10.30 -21.02
CA ASN A 46 26.35 -9.15 -21.19
C ASN A 46 25.80 -7.85 -20.57
N PHE A 47 24.49 -7.75 -20.41
CA PHE A 47 23.85 -6.53 -19.95
C PHE A 47 23.06 -6.71 -18.66
N LEU A 48 22.13 -7.67 -18.62
CA LEU A 48 21.21 -7.81 -17.47
C LEU A 48 21.91 -8.37 -16.22
N PHE A 49 22.66 -9.44 -16.37
CA PHE A 49 23.29 -10.13 -15.23
C PHE A 49 24.43 -9.33 -14.60
N PRO A 50 25.39 -8.73 -15.34
CA PRO A 50 26.44 -7.94 -14.75
C PRO A 50 25.93 -6.71 -13.99
N ARG A 51 24.82 -6.14 -14.45
CA ARG A 51 24.18 -4.98 -13.82
C ARG A 51 23.16 -5.37 -12.73
N LYS A 52 22.98 -6.67 -12.49
CA LYS A 52 22.01 -7.20 -11.51
C LYS A 52 20.57 -6.71 -11.76
N LEU A 53 20.21 -6.52 -13.02
CA LEU A 53 18.89 -6.09 -13.44
C LEU A 53 17.91 -7.25 -13.58
N ALA A 54 18.42 -8.45 -13.86
CA ALA A 54 17.64 -9.67 -13.97
C ALA A 54 18.44 -10.88 -13.47
N GLU A 55 17.76 -11.99 -13.28
CA GLU A 55 18.36 -13.27 -12.94
C GLU A 55 17.73 -14.37 -13.80
N PRO A 56 18.42 -15.50 -14.04
CA PRO A 56 17.84 -16.60 -14.80
C PRO A 56 16.55 -17.09 -14.15
N ALA A 57 15.51 -17.29 -14.97
CA ALA A 57 14.23 -17.83 -14.52
C ALA A 57 14.33 -19.35 -14.32
N THR A 58 15.04 -19.77 -13.29
CA THR A 58 15.10 -21.17 -12.88
C THR A 58 13.82 -21.57 -12.16
N GLU A 59 13.53 -22.84 -12.10
CA GLU A 59 12.36 -23.37 -11.39
C GLU A 59 12.33 -22.90 -9.93
N ALA A 60 13.47 -22.92 -9.24
CA ALA A 60 13.59 -22.43 -7.87
C ALA A 60 13.25 -20.95 -7.74
N VAL A 61 13.68 -20.11 -8.68
CA VAL A 61 13.37 -18.67 -8.71
C VAL A 61 11.89 -18.45 -8.98
N LEU A 62 11.31 -19.19 -9.92
CA LEU A 62 9.88 -19.08 -10.22
C LEU A 62 9.00 -19.50 -9.04
N VAL A 63 9.35 -20.57 -8.35
CA VAL A 63 8.64 -21.00 -7.11
C VAL A 63 8.73 -19.95 -6.02
N ARG A 64 9.92 -19.38 -5.80
CA ARG A 64 10.11 -18.29 -4.83
C ARG A 64 9.26 -17.08 -5.17
N LEU A 65 9.25 -16.65 -6.43
CA LEU A 65 8.43 -15.51 -6.86
C LEU A 65 6.94 -15.76 -6.70
N ALA A 66 6.47 -16.96 -7.04
CA ALA A 66 5.07 -17.33 -6.86
C ALA A 66 4.68 -17.31 -5.37
N ALA A 67 5.54 -17.80 -4.49
CA ALA A 67 5.33 -17.75 -3.05
C ALA A 67 5.31 -16.32 -2.52
N ASP A 68 6.24 -15.46 -2.96
CA ASP A 68 6.29 -14.05 -2.57
C ASP A 68 5.07 -13.27 -3.07
N ALA A 69 4.63 -13.52 -4.30
CA ALA A 69 3.41 -12.93 -4.86
C ALA A 69 2.17 -13.35 -4.07
N SER A 70 2.07 -14.63 -3.71
CA SER A 70 0.98 -15.15 -2.88
C SER A 70 0.96 -14.50 -1.49
N LYS A 71 2.11 -14.36 -0.84
CA LYS A 71 2.22 -13.68 0.45
C LYS A 71 1.82 -12.22 0.38
N ARG A 72 2.25 -11.50 -0.66
CA ARG A 72 1.87 -10.10 -0.87
C ARG A 72 0.37 -9.94 -1.12
N ALA A 73 -0.22 -10.80 -1.93
CA ALA A 73 -1.65 -10.81 -2.19
C ALA A 73 -2.46 -11.10 -0.92
N ALA A 74 -2.05 -12.08 -0.11
CA ALA A 74 -2.68 -12.41 1.15
C ALA A 74 -2.57 -11.25 2.17
N ALA A 75 -1.40 -10.63 2.30
CA ALA A 75 -1.20 -9.47 3.17
C ALA A 75 -2.05 -8.28 2.73
N LYS A 76 -2.12 -8.00 1.43
CA LYS A 76 -2.96 -6.95 0.89
C LYS A 76 -4.45 -7.21 1.14
N ALA A 77 -4.93 -8.43 0.90
CA ALA A 77 -6.31 -8.83 1.16
C ALA A 77 -6.67 -8.71 2.64
N ALA A 78 -5.78 -9.13 3.54
CA ALA A 78 -5.97 -8.98 4.99
C ALA A 78 -6.07 -7.51 5.40
N THR A 79 -5.17 -6.66 4.89
CA THR A 79 -5.19 -5.21 5.15
C THR A 79 -6.48 -4.55 4.63
N GLU A 80 -6.91 -4.92 3.45
CA GLU A 80 -8.16 -4.41 2.88
C GLU A 80 -9.39 -4.88 3.68
N ALA A 81 -9.42 -6.12 4.13
CA ALA A 81 -10.49 -6.64 4.97
C ALA A 81 -10.56 -5.92 6.33
N GLU A 82 -9.40 -5.68 6.97
CA GLU A 82 -9.31 -4.91 8.20
C GLU A 82 -9.78 -3.46 7.99
N ALA A 83 -9.36 -2.83 6.90
CA ALA A 83 -9.78 -1.47 6.54
C ALA A 83 -11.29 -1.37 6.34
N LYS A 84 -11.89 -2.31 5.63
CA LYS A 84 -13.35 -2.38 5.43
C LYS A 84 -14.09 -2.61 6.75
N ALA A 85 -13.59 -3.50 7.61
CA ALA A 85 -14.19 -3.77 8.91
C ALA A 85 -14.11 -2.55 9.83
N ALA A 86 -12.97 -1.86 9.87
CA ALA A 86 -12.78 -0.63 10.62
C ALA A 86 -13.71 0.49 10.12
N ALA A 87 -13.78 0.69 8.82
CA ALA A 87 -14.70 1.66 8.21
C ALA A 87 -16.16 1.37 8.54
N LYS A 88 -16.57 0.10 8.48
CA LYS A 88 -17.92 -0.33 8.80
C LYS A 88 -18.26 -0.11 10.27
N GLY A 89 -17.31 -0.38 11.18
CA GLY A 89 -17.48 -0.13 12.61
C GLY A 89 -17.51 1.35 12.98
N LEU A 90 -16.81 2.20 12.20
CA LEU A 90 -16.78 3.66 12.41
C LEU A 90 -17.94 4.39 11.76
N ALA A 91 -18.53 3.86 10.69
CA ALA A 91 -19.61 4.53 9.96
C ALA A 91 -20.80 4.84 10.88
N GLY A 92 -21.07 6.15 11.10
CA GLY A 92 -22.12 6.61 12.00
C GLY A 92 -21.84 6.38 13.49
N ALA A 93 -20.65 5.96 13.87
CA ALA A 93 -20.28 5.76 15.27
C ALA A 93 -20.09 7.10 16.01
N ARG A 94 -20.39 7.09 17.30
CA ARG A 94 -20.12 8.20 18.19
C ARG A 94 -18.97 7.82 19.13
N ILE A 95 -17.86 8.52 19.03
CA ILE A 95 -16.69 8.29 19.86
C ILE A 95 -16.68 9.34 20.97
N VAL A 96 -16.92 8.91 22.19
CA VAL A 96 -16.90 9.81 23.34
C VAL A 96 -15.51 9.84 23.96
N MET A 97 -14.94 11.02 24.08
CA MET A 97 -13.66 11.27 24.74
C MET A 97 -13.87 12.20 25.92
N LYS A 98 -13.43 11.76 27.10
CA LYS A 98 -13.46 12.59 28.31
C LYS A 98 -12.10 13.23 28.50
N VAL A 99 -12.07 14.54 28.55
CA VAL A 99 -10.85 15.33 28.70
C VAL A 99 -11.03 16.45 29.66
N LYS A 100 -9.94 16.88 30.29
CA LYS A 100 -9.98 18.05 31.22
C LYS A 100 -10.22 19.32 30.41
N ALA A 101 -11.30 19.99 30.71
CA ALA A 101 -11.66 21.23 30.06
C ALA A 101 -12.23 22.23 31.09
N ARG A 102 -12.06 23.52 30.83
CA ARG A 102 -12.64 24.61 31.57
C ARG A 102 -13.32 25.59 30.61
N ASP A 103 -14.55 25.97 30.91
CA ASP A 103 -15.33 26.92 30.12
C ASP A 103 -15.41 26.54 28.60
N ARG A 104 -15.62 25.26 28.33
CA ARG A 104 -15.64 24.63 26.98
C ARG A 104 -14.29 24.60 26.26
N LYS A 105 -13.22 25.07 26.85
CA LYS A 105 -11.87 25.00 26.30
C LYS A 105 -11.09 23.89 26.97
N LEU A 106 -10.42 23.09 26.13
CA LEU A 106 -9.55 22.02 26.59
C LEU A 106 -8.25 22.62 27.17
N PHE A 107 -7.70 21.97 28.18
CA PHE A 107 -6.35 22.31 28.66
C PHE A 107 -5.24 21.94 27.69
N GLY A 108 -5.52 21.06 26.78
CA GLY A 108 -4.65 20.64 25.66
C GLY A 108 -5.40 20.68 24.35
N SER A 109 -4.87 20.01 23.35
CA SER A 109 -5.51 19.80 22.08
C SER A 109 -5.68 18.30 21.82
N ILE A 110 -6.75 17.93 21.14
CA ILE A 110 -6.96 16.56 20.66
C ILE A 110 -6.55 16.53 19.21
N ASP A 111 -5.60 15.69 18.91
CA ASP A 111 -5.13 15.45 17.56
C ASP A 111 -5.66 14.12 16.97
N ALA A 112 -5.27 13.84 15.73
CA ALA A 112 -5.68 12.62 15.05
C ALA A 112 -5.18 11.34 15.78
N GLY A 113 -4.02 11.40 16.43
CA GLY A 113 -3.47 10.29 17.20
C GLY A 113 -4.32 9.95 18.42
N ASP A 114 -4.80 10.96 19.14
CA ASP A 114 -5.69 10.79 20.29
C ASP A 114 -7.03 10.16 19.88
N ILE A 115 -7.58 10.60 18.76
CA ILE A 115 -8.82 10.03 18.20
C ILE A 115 -8.61 8.59 17.80
N ALA A 116 -7.51 8.28 17.11
CA ALA A 116 -7.18 6.90 16.71
C ALA A 116 -7.04 6.00 17.94
N ALA A 117 -6.37 6.45 18.99
CA ALA A 117 -6.24 5.70 20.25
C ALA A 117 -7.61 5.45 20.93
N ALA A 118 -8.49 6.44 20.92
CA ALA A 118 -9.84 6.30 21.47
C ALA A 118 -10.68 5.27 20.68
N ILE A 119 -10.54 5.24 19.37
CA ILE A 119 -11.22 4.27 18.49
C ILE A 119 -10.73 2.85 18.78
N VAL A 120 -9.43 2.65 18.90
CA VAL A 120 -8.84 1.34 19.24
C VAL A 120 -9.30 0.88 20.62
N LYS A 121 -9.40 1.76 21.61
CA LYS A 121 -9.94 1.46 22.94
C LYS A 121 -11.41 1.02 22.91
N LYS A 122 -12.17 1.48 21.92
CA LYS A 122 -13.57 1.03 21.70
C LYS A 122 -13.70 -0.34 21.05
N GLY A 123 -12.59 -0.96 20.67
CA GLY A 123 -12.56 -2.28 20.10
C GLY A 123 -12.58 -2.31 18.56
N ILE A 124 -12.23 -1.21 17.91
CA ILE A 124 -12.06 -1.13 16.46
C ILE A 124 -10.56 -1.10 16.16
N PRO A 125 -9.93 -2.23 15.87
CA PRO A 125 -8.50 -2.28 15.56
C PRO A 125 -8.19 -1.77 14.14
N GLY A 126 -6.91 -1.52 13.87
CA GLY A 126 -6.45 -1.14 12.55
C GLY A 126 -6.55 0.35 12.22
N VAL A 127 -7.01 1.17 13.17
CA VAL A 127 -7.07 2.63 12.99
C VAL A 127 -5.78 3.26 13.54
N VAL A 128 -5.13 4.04 12.70
CA VAL A 128 -3.91 4.78 13.06
C VAL A 128 -4.10 6.26 12.72
N GLU A 129 -3.26 7.11 13.27
CA GLU A 129 -3.32 8.56 13.10
C GLU A 129 -3.47 9.00 11.64
N ARG A 130 -2.69 8.40 10.74
CA ARG A 130 -2.74 8.71 9.29
C ARG A 130 -4.08 8.43 8.62
N ASN A 131 -4.92 7.60 9.23
CA ASN A 131 -6.25 7.31 8.71
C ASN A 131 -7.27 8.39 9.08
N ILE A 132 -6.98 9.22 10.06
CA ILE A 132 -7.89 10.24 10.57
C ILE A 132 -7.65 11.56 9.85
N SER A 133 -8.65 12.02 9.13
CA SER A 133 -8.62 13.35 8.48
C SER A 133 -9.14 14.41 9.43
N LEU A 134 -8.23 15.07 10.10
CA LEU A 134 -8.53 16.15 11.04
C LEU A 134 -7.83 17.44 10.59
N PRO A 135 -8.54 18.40 10.01
CA PRO A 135 -7.93 19.62 9.46
C PRO A 135 -7.33 20.54 10.54
N ARG A 136 -7.83 20.43 11.77
CA ARG A 136 -7.34 21.21 12.92
C ARG A 136 -7.46 20.41 14.20
N PRO A 137 -6.50 20.53 15.13
CA PRO A 137 -6.64 19.93 16.45
C PRO A 137 -7.86 20.51 17.16
N ILE A 138 -8.58 19.67 17.88
CA ILE A 138 -9.78 20.08 18.61
C ILE A 138 -9.37 20.66 19.96
N LYS A 139 -9.80 21.88 20.24
CA LYS A 139 -9.48 22.59 21.48
C LYS A 139 -10.70 22.93 22.32
N GLU A 140 -11.87 22.51 21.88
CA GLU A 140 -13.14 22.80 22.52
C GLU A 140 -13.95 21.52 22.78
N THR A 141 -14.82 21.55 23.78
CA THR A 141 -15.79 20.47 23.99
C THR A 141 -16.94 20.58 23.01
N GLY A 142 -17.46 19.46 22.57
CA GLY A 142 -18.57 19.39 21.64
C GLY A 142 -18.51 18.18 20.73
N GLU A 143 -19.37 18.15 19.75
CA GLU A 143 -19.40 17.09 18.73
C GLU A 143 -18.78 17.58 17.42
N PHE A 144 -17.81 16.84 16.95
CA PHE A 144 -17.08 17.17 15.73
C PHE A 144 -17.19 16.02 14.74
N PRO A 145 -17.63 16.29 13.50
CA PRO A 145 -17.59 15.27 12.45
C PRO A 145 -16.15 15.03 12.02
N VAL A 146 -15.73 13.78 12.00
CA VAL A 146 -14.39 13.36 11.61
C VAL A 146 -14.52 12.28 10.54
N GLU A 147 -13.63 12.32 9.57
CA GLU A 147 -13.56 11.33 8.50
C GLU A 147 -12.32 10.44 8.68
N ALA A 148 -12.51 9.14 8.55
CA ALA A 148 -11.41 8.19 8.48
C ALA A 148 -11.24 7.68 7.05
N ASP A 149 -10.02 7.74 6.53
CA ASP A 149 -9.66 7.26 5.20
C ASP A 149 -8.68 6.10 5.32
N PHE A 150 -9.12 4.94 4.86
CA PHE A 150 -8.32 3.72 4.85
C PHE A 150 -7.76 3.39 3.46
N GLY A 151 -7.88 4.32 2.51
CA GLY A 151 -7.45 4.12 1.13
C GLY A 151 -8.48 3.38 0.29
N THR A 152 -8.94 2.23 0.72
CA THR A 152 -9.98 1.42 0.05
C THR A 152 -11.38 1.72 0.55
N ALA A 153 -11.52 2.26 1.75
CA ALA A 153 -12.79 2.59 2.39
C ALA A 153 -12.67 3.90 3.16
N LYS A 154 -13.75 4.63 3.26
CA LYS A 154 -13.87 5.84 4.06
C LYS A 154 -15.06 5.72 5.01
N ALA A 155 -14.92 6.30 6.19
CA ALA A 155 -16.00 6.34 7.16
C ALA A 155 -16.10 7.73 7.78
N LYS A 156 -17.32 8.19 7.99
CA LYS A 156 -17.60 9.41 8.74
C LYS A 156 -18.19 9.05 10.09
N PHE A 157 -17.68 9.67 11.12
CA PHE A 157 -18.12 9.43 12.49
C PHE A 157 -18.10 10.73 13.31
N LEU A 158 -18.74 10.71 14.45
CA LEU A 158 -18.79 11.85 15.34
C LEU A 158 -17.86 11.61 16.55
N VAL A 159 -17.05 12.60 16.83
CA VAL A 159 -16.24 12.63 18.05
C VAL A 159 -16.91 13.59 19.02
N ALA A 160 -17.43 13.03 20.11
CA ALA A 160 -18.00 13.81 21.19
C ALA A 160 -16.96 14.01 22.28
N ILE A 161 -16.62 15.26 22.55
CA ILE A 161 -15.64 15.63 23.56
C ILE A 161 -16.38 16.18 24.75
N GLU A 162 -16.31 15.44 25.85
CA GLU A 162 -16.95 15.80 27.11
C GLU A 162 -15.89 16.30 28.11
N ALA A 163 -16.23 17.32 28.84
CA ALA A 163 -15.39 17.80 29.93
C ALA A 163 -15.40 16.78 31.08
N GLU A 164 -14.22 16.36 31.48
CA GLU A 164 -14.05 15.61 32.73
C GLU A 164 -14.01 16.61 33.88
N GLY A 165 -15.08 16.57 34.63
CA GLY A 165 -15.25 17.47 35.79
C GLY A 165 -14.31 17.19 36.95
#